data_d297c214664e5478b6cd0b46c49b935b
#
_entry.id   d297c214664e5478b6cd0b46c49b935b
#
_cell.length_a   1.000
_cell.length_b   1.000
_cell.length_c   1.000
_cell.angle_alpha   90.00
_cell.angle_beta   90.00
_cell.angle_gamma   90.00
#
_symmetry.space_group_name_H-M   'P 1'
#
loop_
_entity.id
_entity.type
_entity.pdbx_description
1 polymer ?
#
loop_
_entity_poly.entity_id
_entity_poly.type
_entity_poly.pdbx_seq_one_letter_code
_entity_poly.pdbx_strand_id
1 'polypeptide(L)'
;MIDNKDTLRQDRSALIAALEQTGAKFKGNICCCPFHDDHRPSAGVYQDKDGVWRFKCQSCGAGGDIFDIRAKTSQTTPAQAIREALGGNKISAPATKQSNGPLTFPNVPAVKAYLEKMAGRIVGEYHYLEDFTVYRCEADGVKTYRPVYLSDRGYCLGFPKKPWRLYGSIDSPSLTEAATVIVVEGEKCADVLNRYGFTATTSAGGAKNAKNTDWTVLSGKQVLLWPDNDIDGRRYMADVQEILQSLQPPARISILDPANADLAEKEDAADFVSQLKILGKSDAEITLSLSEFFKTAKVVSITTELRQRLSDITSGLYTLIDWPWASLGFLTKALLPGTVTLLVGNPGASKSFMVLQAFSYWGEAGLRCSLYEAEEDRNFHLMRALAQKSCESGLTDTVWLRENAEKAAQIISDYQPFIDSFGRVLYASPDVQPTLTQLAGWVEAKAKAGCRIIGIDPVTAAEREGDAWVADAKFLQSIKRTATDYRCSIILVTHPIKAVSFPDLSQIAGSAAYQRFSQTILWLESHDEKESKVKTALGTAPTGHNRTVHILKARNGRGMGLRLAYQFDSGQLSLNELGLVMKEKR
;
A
#
# COMPACT_ATOMS: atom_id res chain seq x y z
N MET A 1 9.06 -3.09 -40.47
CA MET A 1 9.41 -1.65 -40.43
C MET A 1 10.01 -1.43 -39.07
N ILE A 2 11.33 -1.16 -38.99
CA ILE A 2 12.00 -0.85 -37.72
C ILE A 2 11.39 0.46 -37.23
N ASP A 3 10.88 0.44 -36.01
CA ASP A 3 10.18 1.59 -35.42
C ASP A 3 11.21 2.75 -35.26
N ASN A 4 10.97 3.88 -35.92
CA ASN A 4 11.86 5.06 -35.93
C ASN A 4 12.18 5.57 -34.52
N LYS A 5 11.41 5.16 -33.53
CA LYS A 5 11.58 5.43 -32.09
C LYS A 5 12.75 4.67 -31.50
N ASP A 6 12.89 3.38 -31.79
CA ASP A 6 13.98 2.55 -31.24
C ASP A 6 15.32 2.89 -31.88
N THR A 7 15.32 3.29 -33.15
CA THR A 7 16.53 3.80 -33.83
C THR A 7 17.08 5.04 -33.13
N LEU A 8 16.24 6.00 -32.73
CA LEU A 8 16.66 7.20 -32.00
C LEU A 8 17.16 6.89 -30.56
N ARG A 9 16.61 5.88 -29.91
CA ARG A 9 17.08 5.44 -28.59
C ARG A 9 18.46 4.77 -28.64
N GLN A 10 18.77 4.13 -29.75
CA GLN A 10 20.06 3.45 -29.97
C GLN A 10 21.14 4.39 -30.53
N ASP A 11 20.79 5.64 -30.85
CA ASP A 11 21.73 6.63 -31.38
C ASP A 11 22.39 7.43 -30.23
N ARG A 12 23.67 7.09 -29.97
CA ARG A 12 24.51 7.82 -29.00
C ARG A 12 24.65 9.31 -29.33
N SER A 13 24.85 9.60 -30.62
CA SER A 13 25.09 10.98 -31.07
C SER A 13 23.88 11.86 -30.88
N ALA A 14 22.68 11.32 -31.09
CA ALA A 14 21.42 12.00 -30.85
C ALA A 14 21.21 12.32 -29.36
N LEU A 15 21.57 11.41 -28.45
CA LEU A 15 21.48 11.65 -27.00
C LEU A 15 22.48 12.71 -26.55
N ILE A 16 23.73 12.66 -27.02
CA ILE A 16 24.75 13.66 -26.71
C ILE A 16 24.31 15.04 -27.21
N ALA A 17 23.86 15.14 -28.47
CA ALA A 17 23.37 16.41 -29.03
C ALA A 17 22.21 17.01 -28.23
N ALA A 18 21.30 16.18 -27.75
CA ALA A 18 20.21 16.64 -26.89
C ALA A 18 20.71 17.17 -25.53
N LEU A 19 21.75 16.57 -24.95
CA LEU A 19 22.36 17.02 -23.70
C LEU A 19 23.23 18.27 -23.90
N GLU A 20 23.94 18.41 -25.02
CA GLU A 20 24.71 19.60 -25.35
C GLU A 20 23.83 20.84 -25.54
N GLN A 21 22.62 20.68 -26.03
CA GLN A 21 21.62 21.75 -26.08
C GLN A 21 21.23 22.29 -24.69
N THR A 22 21.44 21.50 -23.63
CA THR A 22 21.24 21.93 -22.23
C THR A 22 22.50 22.53 -21.60
N GLY A 23 23.60 22.64 -22.34
CA GLY A 23 24.87 23.20 -21.86
C GLY A 23 25.88 22.15 -21.39
N ALA A 24 25.58 20.85 -21.51
CA ALA A 24 26.54 19.81 -21.15
C ALA A 24 27.75 19.82 -22.12
N LYS A 25 28.97 19.67 -21.57
CA LYS A 25 30.20 19.53 -22.35
C LYS A 25 30.79 18.16 -22.09
N PHE A 26 30.87 17.34 -23.13
CA PHE A 26 31.34 15.97 -23.02
C PHE A 26 32.84 15.84 -23.22
N LYS A 27 33.49 15.00 -22.40
CA LYS A 27 34.83 14.46 -22.64
C LYS A 27 34.71 12.93 -22.69
N GLY A 28 34.60 12.39 -23.90
CA GLY A 28 34.24 10.98 -24.10
C GLY A 28 32.76 10.70 -23.74
N ASN A 29 32.54 9.89 -22.74
CA ASN A 29 31.18 9.56 -22.25
C ASN A 29 30.79 10.31 -20.96
N ILE A 30 31.65 11.19 -20.45
CA ILE A 30 31.47 11.86 -19.15
C ILE A 30 31.29 13.36 -19.36
N CYS A 31 30.44 13.99 -18.54
CA CYS A 31 30.22 15.43 -18.54
C CYS A 31 29.86 15.94 -17.15
N CYS A 32 29.88 17.26 -16.94
CA CYS A 32 29.17 17.91 -15.84
C CYS A 32 27.68 17.82 -16.10
N CYS A 33 26.89 17.60 -15.07
CA CYS A 33 25.43 17.45 -15.20
C CYS A 33 24.78 18.80 -15.51
N PRO A 34 23.98 18.93 -16.58
CA PRO A 34 23.30 20.18 -16.90
C PRO A 34 22.03 20.43 -16.07
N PHE A 35 21.66 19.52 -15.17
CA PHE A 35 20.42 19.59 -14.41
C PHE A 35 20.60 20.02 -12.93
N HIS A 36 21.85 20.28 -12.50
CA HIS A 36 22.19 20.90 -11.21
C HIS A 36 23.54 21.62 -11.33
N ASP A 37 23.87 22.44 -10.35
CA ASP A 37 25.16 23.14 -10.31
C ASP A 37 26.28 22.11 -10.07
N ASP A 38 27.08 21.87 -11.13
CA ASP A 38 28.07 20.78 -11.19
C ASP A 38 29.41 21.29 -11.72
N HIS A 39 30.39 21.39 -10.82
CA HIS A 39 31.73 21.85 -11.14
C HIS A 39 32.75 20.71 -11.37
N ARG A 40 32.33 19.45 -11.18
CA ARG A 40 33.15 18.25 -11.43
C ARG A 40 32.31 17.22 -12.18
N PRO A 41 32.85 16.58 -13.24
CA PRO A 41 32.09 15.62 -14.04
C PRO A 41 31.48 14.51 -13.16
N SER A 42 30.15 14.58 -12.93
CA SER A 42 29.40 13.64 -12.11
C SER A 42 28.36 12.86 -12.92
N ALA A 43 28.31 13.10 -14.25
CA ALA A 43 27.32 12.51 -15.12
C ALA A 43 27.95 11.90 -16.38
N GLY A 44 27.21 10.99 -17.04
CA GLY A 44 27.72 10.39 -18.27
C GLY A 44 26.61 9.64 -19.04
N VAL A 45 27.00 9.18 -20.25
CA VAL A 45 26.15 8.36 -21.11
C VAL A 45 26.71 6.94 -21.19
N TYR A 46 25.82 5.96 -21.20
CA TYR A 46 26.14 4.54 -21.30
C TYR A 46 25.08 3.81 -22.12
N GLN A 47 25.41 2.66 -22.66
CA GLN A 47 24.46 1.79 -23.35
C GLN A 47 23.96 0.72 -22.39
N ASP A 48 22.64 0.55 -22.29
CA ASP A 48 22.03 -0.51 -21.48
C ASP A 48 22.03 -1.88 -22.19
N LYS A 49 21.48 -2.90 -21.53
CA LYS A 49 21.44 -4.29 -22.06
C LYS A 49 20.62 -4.43 -23.34
N ASP A 50 19.67 -3.52 -23.56
CA ASP A 50 18.77 -3.51 -24.73
C ASP A 50 19.33 -2.68 -25.88
N GLY A 51 20.57 -2.20 -25.75
CA GLY A 51 21.25 -1.38 -26.76
C GLY A 51 20.82 0.09 -26.75
N VAL A 52 20.03 0.52 -25.77
CA VAL A 52 19.54 1.90 -25.64
C VAL A 52 20.58 2.77 -24.94
N TRP A 53 20.89 3.93 -25.50
CA TRP A 53 21.76 4.91 -24.88
C TRP A 53 21.02 5.72 -23.81
N ARG A 54 21.61 5.77 -22.61
CA ARG A 54 21.05 6.46 -21.42
C ARG A 54 22.06 7.43 -20.85
N PHE A 55 21.53 8.51 -20.32
CA PHE A 55 22.25 9.47 -19.46
C PHE A 55 21.97 9.16 -18.00
N LYS A 56 22.98 9.34 -17.13
CA LYS A 56 22.82 9.27 -15.68
C LYS A 56 23.80 10.19 -14.98
N CYS A 57 23.30 10.99 -14.04
CA CYS A 57 24.08 11.74 -13.07
C CYS A 57 24.14 10.98 -11.74
N GLN A 58 25.32 10.80 -11.19
CA GLN A 58 25.53 10.12 -9.92
C GLN A 58 25.20 11.00 -8.71
N SER A 59 25.26 12.34 -8.86
CA SER A 59 25.05 13.30 -7.78
C SER A 59 23.59 13.65 -7.58
N CYS A 60 22.84 14.00 -8.64
CA CYS A 60 21.44 14.44 -8.51
C CYS A 60 20.42 13.38 -8.95
N GLY A 61 20.87 12.21 -9.44
CA GLY A 61 20.00 11.15 -9.91
C GLY A 61 19.29 11.42 -11.25
N ALA A 62 19.53 12.57 -11.91
CA ALA A 62 18.94 12.86 -13.21
C ALA A 62 19.41 11.82 -14.24
N GLY A 63 18.48 11.27 -15.03
CA GLY A 63 18.80 10.26 -16.03
C GLY A 63 17.63 9.97 -16.96
N GLY A 64 17.86 9.09 -17.95
CA GLY A 64 16.87 8.63 -18.90
C GLY A 64 17.43 8.46 -20.30
N ASP A 65 16.59 8.07 -21.28
CA ASP A 65 16.92 7.99 -22.69
C ASP A 65 16.77 9.37 -23.39
N ILE A 66 16.96 9.42 -24.71
CA ILE A 66 16.86 10.65 -25.49
C ILE A 66 15.49 11.36 -25.33
N PHE A 67 14.42 10.61 -25.17
CA PHE A 67 13.08 11.20 -25.03
C PHE A 67 12.85 11.74 -23.63
N ASP A 68 13.39 11.10 -22.59
CA ASP A 68 13.38 11.60 -21.21
C ASP A 68 14.18 12.91 -21.11
N ILE A 69 15.34 12.97 -21.77
CA ILE A 69 16.17 14.18 -21.81
C ILE A 69 15.47 15.30 -22.57
N ARG A 70 14.91 15.02 -23.75
CA ARG A 70 14.14 16.00 -24.51
C ARG A 70 12.90 16.48 -23.76
N ALA A 71 12.20 15.59 -23.09
CA ALA A 71 11.06 15.92 -22.26
C ALA A 71 11.44 16.87 -21.11
N LYS A 72 12.55 16.60 -20.44
CA LYS A 72 13.11 17.48 -19.39
C LYS A 72 13.53 18.84 -19.94
N THR A 73 14.17 18.86 -21.09
CA THR A 73 14.65 20.11 -21.73
C THR A 73 13.51 20.97 -22.24
N SER A 74 12.49 20.35 -22.82
CA SER A 74 11.30 21.05 -23.39
C SER A 74 10.16 21.18 -22.40
N GLN A 75 10.31 20.74 -21.16
CA GLN A 75 9.27 20.71 -20.11
C GLN A 75 7.97 20.03 -20.58
N THR A 76 8.13 18.94 -21.34
CA THR A 76 7.03 18.14 -21.88
C THR A 76 7.01 16.74 -21.26
N THR A 77 6.08 15.89 -21.68
CA THR A 77 6.11 14.46 -21.30
C THR A 77 6.95 13.67 -22.30
N PRO A 78 7.56 12.53 -21.90
CA PRO A 78 8.27 11.64 -22.83
C PRO A 78 7.41 11.22 -24.02
N ALA A 79 6.09 11.04 -23.83
CA ALA A 79 5.15 10.72 -24.88
C ALA A 79 4.99 11.86 -25.92
N GLN A 80 5.05 13.11 -25.47
CA GLN A 80 5.04 14.28 -26.36
C GLN A 80 6.37 14.42 -27.10
N ALA A 81 7.50 14.25 -26.42
CA ALA A 81 8.83 14.27 -27.02
C ALA A 81 8.99 13.18 -28.12
N ILE A 82 8.38 12.01 -27.92
CA ILE A 82 8.31 10.95 -28.94
C ILE A 82 7.50 11.41 -30.16
N ARG A 83 6.31 11.98 -29.96
CA ARG A 83 5.46 12.46 -31.06
C ARG A 83 6.13 13.55 -31.88
N GLU A 84 6.78 14.52 -31.24
CA GLU A 84 7.52 15.59 -31.92
C GLU A 84 8.71 15.05 -32.72
N ALA A 85 9.44 14.10 -32.21
CA ALA A 85 10.57 13.48 -32.86
C ALA A 85 10.16 12.62 -34.09
N LEU A 86 8.95 12.09 -34.11
CA LEU A 86 8.43 11.23 -35.17
C LEU A 86 7.59 11.99 -36.24
N GLY A 87 7.61 13.33 -36.26
CA GLY A 87 7.03 14.15 -37.32
C GLY A 87 5.53 14.46 -37.16
N GLY A 88 4.97 14.38 -35.96
CA GLY A 88 3.64 14.89 -35.67
C GLY A 88 3.59 16.43 -35.71
N ASN A 89 2.65 16.98 -36.49
CA ASN A 89 2.52 18.42 -36.78
C ASN A 89 2.66 19.30 -35.52
N LYS A 90 3.57 20.24 -35.59
CA LYS A 90 3.66 21.39 -34.68
C LYS A 90 2.41 22.23 -34.79
N ILE A 91 1.58 22.25 -33.77
CA ILE A 91 0.68 23.36 -33.54
C ILE A 91 1.56 24.46 -32.93
N SER A 92 1.93 25.45 -33.76
CA SER A 92 2.68 26.63 -33.32
C SER A 92 1.81 27.46 -32.39
N ALA A 93 2.08 27.40 -31.09
CA ALA A 93 1.68 28.45 -30.15
C ALA A 93 2.72 29.56 -30.22
N PRO A 94 2.32 30.86 -30.15
CA PRO A 94 3.22 31.99 -30.26
C PRO A 94 4.22 32.01 -29.10
N ALA A 95 5.48 32.23 -29.45
CA ALA A 95 6.59 32.35 -28.51
C ALA A 95 6.43 33.57 -27.62
N THR A 96 5.95 33.38 -26.39
CA THR A 96 6.18 34.27 -25.27
C THR A 96 7.16 33.62 -24.34
N LYS A 97 8.27 34.35 -24.05
CA LYS A 97 9.24 33.96 -23.01
C LYS A 97 8.49 33.78 -21.71
N GLN A 98 8.28 32.54 -21.28
CA GLN A 98 7.69 32.26 -19.98
C GLN A 98 8.78 32.11 -18.93
N SER A 99 8.72 32.97 -17.93
CA SER A 99 9.43 32.89 -16.65
C SER A 99 9.15 31.57 -15.93
N ASN A 100 10.15 31.03 -15.24
CA ASN A 100 10.09 29.85 -14.37
C ASN A 100 9.15 30.10 -13.16
N GLY A 101 7.83 30.06 -13.37
CA GLY A 101 6.81 30.20 -12.33
C GLY A 101 5.59 29.32 -12.64
N PRO A 102 4.73 29.04 -11.66
CA PRO A 102 3.47 28.35 -11.91
C PRO A 102 2.65 29.08 -12.97
N LEU A 103 1.88 28.34 -13.77
CA LEU A 103 0.99 28.91 -14.77
C LEU A 103 0.04 29.92 -14.10
N THR A 104 0.08 31.19 -14.51
CA THR A 104 -0.66 32.28 -13.90
C THR A 104 -1.71 32.83 -14.85
N PHE A 105 -2.85 33.26 -14.30
CA PHE A 105 -3.98 33.84 -15.02
C PHE A 105 -4.32 35.20 -14.46
N PRO A 106 -4.72 36.17 -15.30
CA PRO A 106 -4.97 37.53 -14.86
C PRO A 106 -6.27 37.69 -14.03
N ASN A 107 -7.22 36.77 -14.21
CA ASN A 107 -8.53 36.84 -13.53
C ASN A 107 -9.22 35.48 -13.49
N VAL A 108 -10.26 35.35 -12.69
CA VAL A 108 -11.06 34.11 -12.52
C VAL A 108 -11.69 33.62 -13.82
N PRO A 109 -12.28 34.49 -14.70
CA PRO A 109 -12.80 34.03 -15.99
C PRO A 109 -11.76 33.32 -16.86
N ALA A 110 -10.51 33.81 -16.89
CA ALA A 110 -9.43 33.15 -17.63
C ALA A 110 -9.06 31.78 -17.05
N VAL A 111 -9.08 31.62 -15.72
CA VAL A 111 -8.91 30.33 -15.05
C VAL A 111 -10.02 29.37 -15.44
N LYS A 112 -11.29 29.81 -15.33
CA LYS A 112 -12.44 28.93 -15.63
C LYS A 112 -12.41 28.45 -17.07
N ALA A 113 -12.18 29.34 -18.04
CA ALA A 113 -12.05 29.00 -19.45
C ALA A 113 -10.92 27.96 -19.70
N TYR A 114 -9.80 28.12 -19.00
CA TYR A 114 -8.70 27.15 -19.07
C TYR A 114 -9.10 25.79 -18.46
N LEU A 115 -9.72 25.79 -17.28
CA LEU A 115 -10.14 24.55 -16.60
C LEU A 115 -11.21 23.79 -17.41
N GLU A 116 -12.18 24.50 -17.99
CA GLU A 116 -13.20 23.89 -18.85
C GLU A 116 -12.59 23.23 -20.09
N LYS A 117 -11.57 23.85 -20.68
CA LYS A 117 -10.84 23.28 -21.81
C LYS A 117 -10.02 22.06 -21.44
N MET A 118 -9.40 22.03 -20.23
CA MET A 118 -8.41 21.03 -19.83
C MET A 118 -8.99 19.91 -18.98
N ALA A 119 -10.06 20.16 -18.22
CA ALA A 119 -10.58 19.25 -17.21
C ALA A 119 -12.10 19.00 -17.33
N GLY A 120 -12.76 19.59 -18.34
CA GLY A 120 -14.19 19.46 -18.57
C GLY A 120 -15.03 20.50 -17.83
N ARG A 121 -16.36 20.32 -17.85
CA ARG A 121 -17.32 21.28 -17.29
C ARG A 121 -17.10 21.49 -15.79
N ILE A 122 -17.06 22.74 -15.34
CA ILE A 122 -17.06 23.08 -13.92
C ILE A 122 -18.44 22.79 -13.34
N VAL A 123 -18.51 21.88 -12.36
CA VAL A 123 -19.74 21.43 -11.70
C VAL A 123 -19.80 21.84 -10.22
N GLY A 124 -18.76 22.44 -9.68
CA GLY A 124 -18.73 22.97 -8.32
C GLY A 124 -17.55 23.93 -8.11
N GLU A 125 -17.77 24.90 -7.26
CA GLU A 125 -16.79 25.91 -6.85
C GLU A 125 -16.79 25.99 -5.32
N TYR A 126 -15.66 25.67 -4.71
CA TYR A 126 -15.53 25.63 -3.26
C TYR A 126 -14.54 26.70 -2.81
N HIS A 127 -15.05 27.74 -2.19
CA HIS A 127 -14.27 28.90 -1.75
C HIS A 127 -13.77 28.68 -0.32
N TYR A 128 -12.45 28.61 -0.16
CA TYR A 128 -11.82 28.51 1.17
C TYR A 128 -11.60 29.90 1.76
N LEU A 129 -11.24 30.85 0.91
CA LEU A 129 -11.14 32.31 1.16
C LEU A 129 -11.27 33.02 -0.19
N GLU A 130 -11.20 34.38 -0.16
CA GLU A 130 -11.19 35.19 -1.37
C GLU A 130 -10.05 34.84 -2.33
N ASP A 131 -8.95 34.30 -1.81
CA ASP A 131 -7.72 33.99 -2.54
C ASP A 131 -7.49 32.52 -2.83
N PHE A 132 -8.39 31.62 -2.40
CA PHE A 132 -8.24 30.16 -2.61
C PHE A 132 -9.58 29.48 -2.89
N THR A 133 -9.68 28.87 -4.07
CA THR A 133 -10.88 28.14 -4.54
C THR A 133 -10.49 26.76 -5.09
N VAL A 134 -11.28 25.76 -4.79
CA VAL A 134 -11.17 24.43 -5.42
C VAL A 134 -12.32 24.27 -6.41
N TYR A 135 -11.99 24.05 -7.69
CA TYR A 135 -12.96 23.78 -8.74
C TYR A 135 -13.16 22.28 -8.92
N ARG A 136 -14.40 21.83 -8.91
CA ARG A 136 -14.77 20.48 -9.27
C ARG A 136 -15.16 20.44 -10.74
N CYS A 137 -14.38 19.72 -11.54
CA CYS A 137 -14.60 19.57 -12.98
C CYS A 137 -15.04 18.15 -13.31
N GLU A 138 -15.84 18.00 -14.35
CA GLU A 138 -16.32 16.70 -14.82
C GLU A 138 -16.17 16.59 -16.34
N ALA A 139 -15.51 15.51 -16.80
CA ALA A 139 -15.40 15.13 -18.20
C ALA A 139 -15.60 13.61 -18.32
N ASP A 140 -16.45 13.16 -19.23
CA ASP A 140 -16.73 11.73 -19.51
C ASP A 140 -17.08 10.91 -18.25
N GLY A 141 -17.82 11.53 -17.31
CA GLY A 141 -18.20 10.92 -16.02
C GLY A 141 -17.08 10.86 -14.99
N VAL A 142 -15.88 11.33 -15.32
CA VAL A 142 -14.74 11.39 -14.40
C VAL A 142 -14.69 12.75 -13.72
N LYS A 143 -14.67 12.73 -12.39
CA LYS A 143 -14.60 13.94 -11.54
C LYS A 143 -13.15 14.24 -11.18
N THR A 144 -12.73 15.50 -11.37
CA THR A 144 -11.40 15.98 -10.99
C THR A 144 -11.52 17.25 -10.18
N TYR A 145 -10.60 17.45 -9.23
CA TYR A 145 -10.55 18.64 -8.38
C TYR A 145 -9.33 19.49 -8.78
N ARG A 146 -9.55 20.79 -8.95
CA ARG A 146 -8.53 21.75 -9.43
C ARG A 146 -8.43 22.91 -8.46
N PRO A 147 -7.48 22.87 -7.53
CA PRO A 147 -7.22 24.00 -6.64
C PRO A 147 -6.60 25.16 -7.40
N VAL A 148 -7.02 26.38 -7.04
CA VAL A 148 -6.57 27.65 -7.62
C VAL A 148 -6.40 28.66 -6.49
N TYR A 149 -5.28 29.34 -6.44
CA TYR A 149 -5.03 30.38 -5.46
C TYR A 149 -4.54 31.67 -6.10
N LEU A 150 -4.82 32.81 -5.46
CA LEU A 150 -4.32 34.13 -5.87
C LEU A 150 -2.92 34.34 -5.29
N SER A 151 -1.98 34.71 -6.14
CA SER A 151 -0.63 35.14 -5.77
C SER A 151 -0.40 36.58 -6.20
N ASP A 152 0.74 37.17 -5.81
CA ASP A 152 1.17 38.50 -6.26
C ASP A 152 1.27 38.63 -7.80
N ARG A 153 1.29 37.51 -8.52
CA ARG A 153 1.40 37.45 -9.98
C ARG A 153 0.08 37.10 -10.69
N GLY A 154 -1.00 36.95 -9.95
CA GLY A 154 -2.31 36.52 -10.44
C GLY A 154 -2.70 35.13 -9.95
N TYR A 155 -3.74 34.55 -10.55
CA TYR A 155 -4.27 33.26 -10.17
C TYR A 155 -3.38 32.13 -10.65
N CYS A 156 -3.02 31.23 -9.74
CA CYS A 156 -2.15 30.07 -9.99
C CYS A 156 -2.92 28.77 -9.80
N LEU A 157 -2.63 27.74 -10.63
CA LEU A 157 -3.10 26.40 -10.39
C LEU A 157 -2.27 25.74 -9.29
N GLY A 158 -2.93 25.03 -8.39
CA GLY A 158 -2.32 24.33 -7.27
C GLY A 158 -2.77 24.86 -5.93
N PHE A 159 -2.13 24.38 -4.89
CA PHE A 159 -2.42 24.79 -3.51
C PHE A 159 -1.53 25.96 -3.08
N PRO A 160 -2.02 26.87 -2.20
CA PRO A 160 -1.20 27.91 -1.60
C PRO A 160 -0.12 27.31 -0.67
N LYS A 161 0.70 28.19 -0.05
CA LYS A 161 1.65 27.74 1.00
C LYS A 161 0.89 27.12 2.18
N LYS A 162 1.45 26.05 2.74
CA LYS A 162 0.93 25.39 3.93
C LYS A 162 1.21 26.23 5.20
N PRO A 163 0.40 26.09 6.27
CA PRO A 163 -0.79 25.23 6.35
C PRO A 163 -1.98 25.84 5.60
N TRP A 164 -2.86 24.99 5.07
CA TRP A 164 -4.08 25.41 4.39
C TRP A 164 -5.20 25.65 5.41
N ARG A 165 -6.16 26.50 5.06
CA ARG A 165 -7.32 26.76 5.91
C ARG A 165 -8.38 25.69 5.75
N LEU A 166 -9.23 25.57 6.77
CA LEU A 166 -10.44 24.77 6.70
C LEU A 166 -11.47 25.40 5.76
N TYR A 167 -12.28 24.56 5.13
CA TYR A 167 -13.40 24.99 4.30
C TYR A 167 -14.47 25.67 5.16
N GLY A 168 -14.89 26.86 4.77
CA GLY A 168 -15.99 27.59 5.40
C GLY A 168 -16.93 28.12 4.33
N SER A 169 -18.20 27.75 4.37
CA SER A 169 -19.21 28.33 3.48
C SER A 169 -19.44 29.80 3.81
N ILE A 170 -19.59 30.62 2.76
CA ILE A 170 -19.88 32.06 2.89
C ILE A 170 -21.21 32.30 3.64
N ASP A 171 -22.14 31.35 3.51
CA ASP A 171 -23.49 31.40 4.09
C ASP A 171 -23.61 30.68 5.44
N SER A 172 -22.50 30.16 5.99
CA SER A 172 -22.48 29.39 7.24
C SER A 172 -22.10 30.26 8.44
N PRO A 173 -22.59 29.94 9.66
CA PRO A 173 -22.04 30.52 10.88
C PRO A 173 -20.53 30.38 10.90
N SER A 174 -19.82 31.44 11.29
CA SER A 174 -18.37 31.44 11.31
C SER A 174 -17.85 30.24 12.11
N LEU A 175 -16.92 29.49 11.55
CA LEU A 175 -16.22 28.41 12.26
C LEU A 175 -15.65 28.88 13.61
N THR A 176 -15.33 30.18 13.72
CA THR A 176 -14.82 30.82 14.93
C THR A 176 -15.86 30.94 16.02
N GLU A 177 -17.13 31.17 15.68
CA GLU A 177 -18.21 31.41 16.62
C GLU A 177 -18.95 30.14 17.02
N ALA A 178 -18.92 29.11 16.15
CA ALA A 178 -19.63 27.87 16.40
C ALA A 178 -19.09 27.12 17.62
N ALA A 179 -19.99 26.72 18.52
CA ALA A 179 -19.65 25.88 19.66
C ALA A 179 -19.43 24.40 19.24
N THR A 180 -20.16 23.96 18.22
CA THR A 180 -20.07 22.60 17.66
C THR A 180 -19.80 22.70 16.17
N VAL A 181 -18.80 21.94 15.69
CA VAL A 181 -18.43 21.88 14.27
C VAL A 181 -18.45 20.42 13.80
N ILE A 182 -19.04 20.18 12.63
CA ILE A 182 -19.05 18.87 11.99
C ILE A 182 -17.91 18.82 10.98
N VAL A 183 -17.09 17.79 11.04
CA VAL A 183 -16.03 17.53 10.06
C VAL A 183 -16.45 16.38 9.17
N VAL A 184 -16.45 16.63 7.86
CA VAL A 184 -16.77 15.67 6.78
C VAL A 184 -15.57 15.53 5.84
N GLU A 185 -15.58 14.55 4.93
CA GLU A 185 -14.44 14.30 4.05
C GLU A 185 -14.35 15.32 2.89
N GLY A 186 -15.48 15.80 2.37
CA GLY A 186 -15.52 16.65 1.17
C GLY A 186 -16.36 17.90 1.31
N GLU A 187 -16.03 18.90 0.47
CA GLU A 187 -16.70 20.20 0.45
C GLU A 187 -18.20 20.09 0.14
N LYS A 188 -18.58 19.18 -0.78
CA LYS A 188 -20.01 18.92 -1.10
C LYS A 188 -20.82 18.54 0.13
N CYS A 189 -20.26 17.69 0.98
CA CYS A 189 -20.91 17.25 2.22
C CYS A 189 -21.02 18.39 3.22
N ALA A 190 -19.97 19.21 3.36
CA ALA A 190 -19.99 20.38 4.21
C ALA A 190 -21.06 21.39 3.77
N ASP A 191 -21.15 21.69 2.46
CA ASP A 191 -22.16 22.59 1.91
C ASP A 191 -23.59 22.11 2.16
N VAL A 192 -23.82 20.81 1.99
CA VAL A 192 -25.13 20.21 2.24
C VAL A 192 -25.54 20.41 3.71
N LEU A 193 -24.65 20.13 4.66
CA LEU A 193 -24.94 20.29 6.09
C LEU A 193 -25.11 21.76 6.49
N ASN A 194 -24.27 22.65 5.95
CA ASN A 194 -24.35 24.09 6.17
C ASN A 194 -25.71 24.66 5.71
N ARG A 195 -26.25 24.16 4.58
CA ARG A 195 -27.60 24.54 4.09
C ARG A 195 -28.73 24.23 5.07
N TYR A 196 -28.56 23.19 5.90
CA TYR A 196 -29.54 22.83 6.94
C TYR A 196 -29.23 23.48 8.31
N GLY A 197 -28.37 24.50 8.34
CA GLY A 197 -28.10 25.28 9.55
C GLY A 197 -27.06 24.69 10.50
N PHE A 198 -26.34 23.67 10.08
CA PHE A 198 -25.22 23.14 10.85
C PHE A 198 -23.90 23.78 10.39
N THR A 199 -22.93 23.87 11.30
CA THR A 199 -21.59 24.34 10.94
C THR A 199 -20.73 23.13 10.57
N ALA A 200 -20.48 22.96 9.28
CA ALA A 200 -19.68 21.85 8.77
C ALA A 200 -18.47 22.34 7.98
N THR A 201 -17.37 21.58 8.05
CA THR A 201 -16.10 21.89 7.41
C THR A 201 -15.36 20.64 6.95
N THR A 202 -14.33 20.83 6.13
CA THR A 202 -13.38 19.80 5.68
C THR A 202 -12.00 20.39 5.44
N SER A 203 -10.98 19.52 5.27
CA SER A 203 -9.64 19.94 4.86
C SER A 203 -9.54 20.09 3.34
N ALA A 204 -8.71 21.02 2.88
CA ALA A 204 -8.47 21.19 1.45
C ALA A 204 -7.75 19.98 0.84
N GLY A 205 -8.26 19.51 -0.31
CA GLY A 205 -7.62 18.44 -1.09
C GLY A 205 -7.89 17.01 -0.62
N GLY A 206 -8.95 16.80 0.15
CA GLY A 206 -9.49 15.47 0.49
C GLY A 206 -8.67 14.70 1.52
N ALA A 207 -9.00 13.42 1.68
CA ALA A 207 -8.58 12.53 2.76
C ALA A 207 -7.06 12.44 3.03
N LYS A 208 -6.21 12.70 2.05
CA LYS A 208 -4.74 12.59 2.21
C LYS A 208 -4.07 13.83 2.78
N ASN A 209 -4.82 14.91 2.97
CA ASN A 209 -4.27 16.23 3.25
C ASN A 209 -4.62 16.81 4.62
N ALA A 210 -5.21 16.05 5.53
CA ALA A 210 -5.52 16.49 6.88
C ALA A 210 -4.33 17.17 7.58
N LYS A 211 -3.12 16.59 7.47
CA LYS A 211 -1.88 17.10 8.08
C LYS A 211 -1.34 18.40 7.46
N ASN A 212 -1.88 18.81 6.31
CA ASN A 212 -1.48 20.04 5.63
C ASN A 212 -2.39 21.23 5.97
N THR A 213 -3.43 21.03 6.78
CA THR A 213 -4.48 21.98 7.11
C THR A 213 -4.31 22.51 8.53
N ASP A 214 -4.62 23.77 8.73
CA ASP A 214 -4.64 24.41 10.06
C ASP A 214 -5.99 24.15 10.74
N TRP A 215 -5.95 23.34 11.81
CA TRP A 215 -7.11 22.96 12.61
C TRP A 215 -7.26 23.78 13.89
N THR A 216 -6.41 24.78 14.12
CA THR A 216 -6.35 25.53 15.39
C THR A 216 -7.67 26.23 15.74
N VAL A 217 -8.46 26.64 14.75
CA VAL A 217 -9.79 27.23 14.96
C VAL A 217 -10.76 26.28 15.68
N LEU A 218 -10.51 24.98 15.68
CA LEU A 218 -11.31 23.96 16.37
C LEU A 218 -10.83 23.65 17.79
N SER A 219 -9.78 24.32 18.27
CA SER A 219 -9.25 24.15 19.62
C SER A 219 -10.33 24.39 20.67
N GLY A 220 -10.49 23.43 21.60
CA GLY A 220 -11.47 23.49 22.70
C GLY A 220 -12.94 23.33 22.32
N LYS A 221 -13.28 23.28 21.04
CA LYS A 221 -14.66 23.15 20.54
C LYS A 221 -15.18 21.72 20.65
N GLN A 222 -16.50 21.57 20.54
CA GLN A 222 -17.10 20.29 20.28
C GLN A 222 -16.97 19.99 18.79
N VAL A 223 -16.38 18.84 18.44
CA VAL A 223 -16.19 18.41 17.05
C VAL A 223 -16.84 17.05 16.83
N LEU A 224 -17.71 17.02 15.84
CA LEU A 224 -18.41 15.81 15.41
C LEU A 224 -17.79 15.33 14.10
N LEU A 225 -17.15 14.17 14.13
CA LEU A 225 -16.55 13.55 12.97
C LEU A 225 -17.57 12.67 12.26
N TRP A 226 -17.83 12.90 10.98
CA TRP A 226 -18.71 12.09 10.14
C TRP A 226 -17.90 11.50 8.97
N PRO A 227 -17.38 10.26 9.10
CA PRO A 227 -16.67 9.59 8.03
C PRO A 227 -17.61 9.18 6.90
N ASP A 228 -17.12 9.17 5.67
CA ASP A 228 -17.74 8.43 4.57
C ASP A 228 -17.77 6.93 4.92
N ASN A 229 -18.78 6.19 4.42
CA ASN A 229 -18.93 4.78 4.77
C ASN A 229 -17.95 3.89 3.99
N ASP A 230 -16.66 4.21 4.08
CA ASP A 230 -15.58 3.37 3.56
C ASP A 230 -14.33 3.46 4.45
N ILE A 231 -13.28 2.75 4.04
CA ILE A 231 -12.04 2.70 4.83
C ILE A 231 -11.23 3.99 4.69
N ASP A 232 -11.29 4.65 3.54
CA ASP A 232 -10.53 5.89 3.32
C ASP A 232 -11.14 7.04 4.14
N GLY A 233 -12.48 7.12 4.22
CA GLY A 233 -13.18 8.04 5.12
C GLY A 233 -12.87 7.79 6.60
N ARG A 234 -12.86 6.53 7.04
CA ARG A 234 -12.44 6.19 8.41
C ARG A 234 -10.98 6.54 8.71
N ARG A 235 -10.07 6.36 7.73
CA ARG A 235 -8.66 6.76 7.86
C ARG A 235 -8.50 8.27 7.97
N TYR A 236 -9.20 9.01 7.13
CA TYR A 236 -9.20 10.45 7.18
C TYR A 236 -9.66 10.97 8.55
N MET A 237 -10.77 10.45 9.07
CA MET A 237 -11.26 10.87 10.40
C MET A 237 -10.32 10.45 11.53
N ALA A 238 -9.59 9.34 11.40
CA ALA A 238 -8.57 8.97 12.38
C ALA A 238 -7.37 9.96 12.35
N ASP A 239 -6.89 10.37 11.17
CA ASP A 239 -5.84 11.39 11.04
C ASP A 239 -6.32 12.74 11.61
N VAL A 240 -7.57 13.15 11.35
CA VAL A 240 -8.19 14.38 11.91
C VAL A 240 -8.30 14.28 13.44
N GLN A 241 -8.77 13.15 13.96
CA GLN A 241 -8.86 12.90 15.40
C GLN A 241 -7.52 13.09 16.10
N GLU A 242 -6.44 12.50 15.56
CA GLU A 242 -5.08 12.65 16.12
C GLU A 242 -4.67 14.13 16.18
N ILE A 243 -4.92 14.88 15.12
CA ILE A 243 -4.61 16.32 15.07
C ILE A 243 -5.42 17.09 16.11
N LEU A 244 -6.74 16.89 16.18
CA LEU A 244 -7.63 17.58 17.10
C LEU A 244 -7.33 17.29 18.58
N GLN A 245 -6.88 16.07 18.88
CA GLN A 245 -6.43 15.70 20.23
C GLN A 245 -5.11 16.37 20.60
N SER A 246 -4.28 16.75 19.62
CA SER A 246 -3.00 17.44 19.86
C SER A 246 -3.11 18.95 20.07
N LEU A 247 -4.28 19.55 19.80
CA LEU A 247 -4.52 20.98 19.98
C LEU A 247 -4.47 21.40 21.47
N GLN A 248 -4.26 22.68 21.72
CA GLN A 248 -4.21 23.27 23.06
C GLN A 248 -5.21 24.43 23.20
N PRO A 249 -6.33 24.25 23.92
CA PRO A 249 -6.81 23.02 24.52
C PRO A 249 -7.31 22.01 23.45
N PRO A 250 -7.30 20.69 23.74
CA PRO A 250 -7.77 19.71 22.79
C PRO A 250 -9.27 19.85 22.50
N ALA A 251 -9.69 19.51 21.28
CA ALA A 251 -11.10 19.48 20.94
C ALA A 251 -11.81 18.31 21.64
N ARG A 252 -13.11 18.49 21.92
CA ARG A 252 -13.99 17.43 22.46
C ARG A 252 -14.62 16.68 21.30
N ILE A 253 -14.14 15.48 21.03
CA ILE A 253 -14.45 14.74 19.80
C ILE A 253 -15.55 13.72 20.04
N SER A 254 -16.53 13.68 19.16
CA SER A 254 -17.47 12.58 18.99
C SER A 254 -17.43 12.11 17.55
N ILE A 255 -17.68 10.81 17.32
CA ILE A 255 -17.65 10.21 15.98
C ILE A 255 -18.99 9.55 15.69
N LEU A 256 -19.52 9.78 14.49
CA LEU A 256 -20.71 9.13 13.94
C LEU A 256 -20.31 7.81 13.29
N ASP A 257 -21.19 6.83 13.41
CA ASP A 257 -21.08 5.58 12.68
C ASP A 257 -22.05 5.66 11.47
N PRO A 258 -21.53 5.66 10.21
CA PRO A 258 -22.38 5.71 9.02
C PRO A 258 -23.41 4.57 8.95
N ALA A 259 -23.11 3.42 9.55
CA ALA A 259 -24.04 2.30 9.61
C ALA A 259 -25.34 2.63 10.38
N ASN A 260 -25.30 3.58 11.33
CA ASN A 260 -26.52 4.04 12.04
C ASN A 260 -27.42 4.94 11.18
N ALA A 261 -26.96 5.34 10.00
CA ALA A 261 -27.70 6.12 9.01
C ALA A 261 -28.16 5.26 7.81
N ASP A 262 -28.04 3.95 7.90
CA ASP A 262 -28.33 2.99 6.81
C ASP A 262 -27.61 3.33 5.49
N LEU A 263 -26.47 4.00 5.57
CA LEU A 263 -25.64 4.33 4.41
C LEU A 263 -24.96 3.07 3.85
N ALA A 264 -25.08 2.88 2.54
CA ALA A 264 -24.36 1.83 1.82
C ALA A 264 -22.83 2.12 1.77
N GLU A 265 -22.05 1.12 1.36
CA GLU A 265 -20.60 1.31 1.17
C GLU A 265 -20.33 2.45 0.18
N LYS A 266 -19.43 3.36 0.53
CA LYS A 266 -19.02 4.58 -0.19
C LYS A 266 -20.05 5.72 -0.22
N GLU A 267 -21.14 5.61 0.50
CA GLU A 267 -22.08 6.72 0.67
C GLU A 267 -21.58 7.71 1.73
N ASP A 268 -21.92 8.97 1.51
CA ASP A 268 -21.49 10.12 2.27
C ASP A 268 -22.67 10.89 2.93
N ALA A 269 -22.37 11.96 3.66
CA ALA A 269 -23.37 12.80 4.30
C ALA A 269 -24.36 13.46 3.30
N ALA A 270 -23.92 13.75 2.09
CA ALA A 270 -24.79 14.31 1.05
C ALA A 270 -25.74 13.25 0.47
N ASP A 271 -25.31 11.99 0.44
CA ASP A 271 -26.13 10.87 0.01
C ASP A 271 -27.25 10.61 1.06
N PHE A 272 -26.93 10.69 2.36
CA PHE A 272 -27.93 10.63 3.41
C PHE A 272 -29.05 11.67 3.24
N VAL A 273 -28.67 12.92 3.02
CA VAL A 273 -29.66 13.99 2.76
C VAL A 273 -30.44 13.75 1.46
N SER A 274 -29.77 13.23 0.43
CA SER A 274 -30.43 12.90 -0.84
C SER A 274 -31.47 11.78 -0.68
N GLN A 275 -31.17 10.75 0.10
CA GLN A 275 -32.12 9.68 0.44
C GLN A 275 -33.35 10.23 1.16
N LEU A 276 -33.17 11.14 2.15
CA LEU A 276 -34.28 11.77 2.86
C LEU A 276 -35.17 12.61 1.92
N LYS A 277 -34.58 13.30 0.93
CA LYS A 277 -35.32 14.02 -0.12
C LYS A 277 -36.12 13.09 -1.03
N ILE A 278 -35.52 11.96 -1.44
CA ILE A 278 -36.19 10.94 -2.27
C ILE A 278 -37.40 10.37 -1.51
N LEU A 279 -37.33 10.25 -0.18
CA LEU A 279 -38.44 9.85 0.69
C LEU A 279 -39.50 10.94 0.87
N GLY A 280 -39.38 12.10 0.22
CA GLY A 280 -40.34 13.20 0.25
C GLY A 280 -40.30 14.03 1.52
N LYS A 281 -39.25 13.95 2.34
CA LYS A 281 -39.15 14.75 3.58
C LYS A 281 -38.94 16.23 3.26
N SER A 282 -39.60 17.10 4.01
CA SER A 282 -39.43 18.54 4.01
C SER A 282 -38.06 18.93 4.61
N ASP A 283 -37.57 20.14 4.35
CA ASP A 283 -36.29 20.63 4.90
C ASP A 283 -36.31 20.62 6.46
N ALA A 284 -37.44 20.91 7.09
CA ALA A 284 -37.58 20.82 8.55
C ALA A 284 -37.43 19.36 9.06
N GLU A 285 -38.04 18.40 8.38
CA GLU A 285 -37.92 16.97 8.72
C GLU A 285 -36.50 16.45 8.46
N ILE A 286 -35.83 16.94 7.42
CA ILE A 286 -34.40 16.60 7.14
C ILE A 286 -33.52 17.16 8.27
N THR A 287 -33.71 18.41 8.68
CA THR A 287 -32.97 19.00 9.81
C THR A 287 -33.18 18.22 11.10
N LEU A 288 -34.43 17.79 11.37
CA LEU A 288 -34.71 16.96 12.52
C LEU A 288 -34.03 15.59 12.43
N SER A 289 -34.10 14.93 11.27
CA SER A 289 -33.44 13.64 11.04
C SER A 289 -31.91 13.71 11.21
N LEU A 290 -31.28 14.78 10.73
CA LEU A 290 -29.86 15.06 10.95
C LEU A 290 -29.57 15.25 12.45
N SER A 291 -30.39 16.06 13.15
CA SER A 291 -30.23 16.29 14.59
C SER A 291 -30.35 15.01 15.40
N GLU A 292 -31.30 14.14 15.06
CA GLU A 292 -31.45 12.83 15.71
C GLU A 292 -30.27 11.92 15.43
N PHE A 293 -29.80 11.89 14.18
CA PHE A 293 -28.58 11.11 13.83
C PHE A 293 -27.35 11.60 14.60
N PHE A 294 -27.17 12.91 14.76
CA PHE A 294 -26.03 13.46 15.53
C PHE A 294 -26.04 13.06 17.01
N LYS A 295 -27.20 12.80 17.59
CA LYS A 295 -27.31 12.28 18.97
C LYS A 295 -26.77 10.85 19.12
N THR A 296 -26.62 10.11 18.03
CA THR A 296 -26.03 8.75 18.03
C THR A 296 -24.50 8.77 18.14
N ALA A 297 -23.88 9.93 18.04
CA ALA A 297 -22.43 10.07 18.05
C ALA A 297 -21.81 9.55 19.36
N LYS A 298 -20.73 8.77 19.20
CA LYS A 298 -19.99 8.20 20.33
C LYS A 298 -18.85 9.13 20.70
N VAL A 299 -18.77 9.50 21.98
CA VAL A 299 -17.63 10.30 22.51
C VAL A 299 -16.35 9.50 22.36
N VAL A 300 -15.36 10.10 21.70
CA VAL A 300 -14.04 9.50 21.57
C VAL A 300 -13.22 9.76 22.85
N SER A 301 -12.90 8.69 23.54
CA SER A 301 -12.02 8.71 24.70
C SER A 301 -11.20 7.42 24.75
N ILE A 302 -10.05 7.45 25.41
CA ILE A 302 -9.20 6.26 25.61
C ILE A 302 -10.00 5.11 26.23
N THR A 303 -10.92 5.42 27.17
CA THR A 303 -11.81 4.43 27.76
C THR A 303 -12.76 3.80 26.73
N THR A 304 -13.30 4.60 25.81
CA THR A 304 -14.21 4.11 24.75
C THR A 304 -13.44 3.22 23.78
N GLU A 305 -12.23 3.60 23.40
CA GLU A 305 -11.36 2.79 22.54
C GLU A 305 -11.02 1.44 23.18
N LEU A 306 -10.66 1.44 24.47
CA LEU A 306 -10.38 0.20 25.20
C LEU A 306 -11.63 -0.69 25.34
N ARG A 307 -12.81 -0.12 25.59
CA ARG A 307 -14.08 -0.86 25.63
C ARG A 307 -14.41 -1.47 24.26
N GLN A 308 -14.21 -0.72 23.17
CA GLN A 308 -14.43 -1.24 21.81
C GLN A 308 -13.45 -2.39 21.52
N ARG A 309 -12.17 -2.23 21.89
CA ARG A 309 -11.18 -3.31 21.77
C ARG A 309 -11.58 -4.57 22.52
N LEU A 310 -12.06 -4.41 23.75
CA LEU A 310 -12.58 -5.53 24.55
C LEU A 310 -13.79 -6.19 23.88
N SER A 311 -14.73 -5.39 23.39
CA SER A 311 -15.89 -5.88 22.65
C SER A 311 -15.48 -6.66 21.40
N ASP A 312 -14.54 -6.15 20.62
CA ASP A 312 -14.02 -6.84 19.41
C ASP A 312 -13.39 -8.20 19.75
N ILE A 313 -12.70 -8.29 20.90
CA ILE A 313 -12.12 -9.55 21.37
C ILE A 313 -13.23 -10.52 21.81
N THR A 314 -14.18 -10.06 22.60
CA THR A 314 -15.25 -10.91 23.16
C THR A 314 -16.27 -11.35 22.13
N SER A 315 -16.51 -10.56 21.08
CA SER A 315 -17.38 -10.91 19.96
C SER A 315 -16.71 -11.81 18.89
N GLY A 316 -15.41 -12.14 19.06
CA GLY A 316 -14.68 -12.96 18.10
C GLY A 316 -14.20 -12.22 16.85
N LEU A 317 -14.40 -10.91 16.74
CA LEU A 317 -13.88 -10.11 15.62
C LEU A 317 -12.34 -9.99 15.65
N TYR A 318 -11.74 -10.22 16.82
CA TYR A 318 -10.30 -10.24 17.02
C TYR A 318 -9.84 -11.63 17.44
N THR A 319 -9.89 -12.59 16.50
CA THR A 319 -9.59 -14.00 16.75
C THR A 319 -8.21 -14.37 16.19
N LEU A 320 -7.44 -15.11 16.99
CA LEU A 320 -6.20 -15.76 16.54
C LEU A 320 -6.53 -16.79 15.46
N ILE A 321 -5.76 -16.80 14.39
CA ILE A 321 -5.81 -17.85 13.38
C ILE A 321 -4.72 -18.89 13.72
N ASP A 322 -5.09 -20.14 13.74
CA ASP A 322 -4.16 -21.23 14.06
C ASP A 322 -3.27 -21.58 12.86
N TRP A 323 -2.02 -21.88 13.15
CA TRP A 323 -1.12 -22.56 12.22
C TRP A 323 -1.49 -24.04 12.13
N PRO A 324 -1.13 -24.73 11.02
CA PRO A 324 -1.24 -26.20 10.97
C PRO A 324 -0.36 -26.90 12.02
N TRP A 325 0.55 -26.17 12.65
CA TRP A 325 1.48 -26.61 13.67
C TRP A 325 1.12 -25.99 15.03
N ALA A 326 0.62 -26.83 15.91
CA ALA A 326 0.00 -26.37 17.16
C ALA A 326 0.96 -25.64 18.10
N SER A 327 2.21 -26.13 18.27
CA SER A 327 3.18 -25.48 19.16
C SER A 327 3.65 -24.16 18.57
N LEU A 328 3.82 -24.06 17.25
CA LEU A 328 4.15 -22.80 16.58
C LEU A 328 3.07 -21.74 16.82
N GLY A 329 1.81 -22.12 16.63
CA GLY A 329 0.65 -21.24 16.88
C GLY A 329 0.59 -20.77 18.33
N PHE A 330 0.66 -21.71 19.27
CA PHE A 330 0.59 -21.44 20.70
C PHE A 330 1.72 -20.53 21.20
N LEU A 331 2.97 -20.83 20.80
CA LEU A 331 4.15 -20.10 21.26
C LEU A 331 4.29 -18.70 20.66
N THR A 332 3.83 -18.50 19.43
CA THR A 332 4.03 -17.23 18.73
C THR A 332 2.83 -16.32 18.77
N LYS A 333 1.61 -16.86 18.75
CA LYS A 333 0.36 -16.11 18.51
C LYS A 333 0.51 -15.13 17.35
N ALA A 334 1.16 -15.60 16.28
CA ALA A 334 1.65 -14.78 15.18
C ALA A 334 0.51 -14.17 14.35
N LEU A 335 -0.58 -14.93 14.17
CA LEU A 335 -1.64 -14.60 13.22
C LEU A 335 -2.86 -13.94 13.90
N LEU A 336 -2.58 -13.01 14.81
CA LEU A 336 -3.60 -12.08 15.30
C LEU A 336 -3.87 -11.00 14.24
N PRO A 337 -5.11 -10.51 14.13
CA PRO A 337 -5.42 -9.39 13.25
C PRO A 337 -4.47 -8.19 13.46
N GLY A 338 -4.01 -7.61 12.36
CA GLY A 338 -3.08 -6.49 12.39
C GLY A 338 -1.61 -6.88 12.59
N THR A 339 -1.21 -8.13 12.34
CA THR A 339 0.18 -8.58 12.51
C THR A 339 0.91 -8.77 11.19
N VAL A 340 2.23 -8.64 11.26
CA VAL A 340 3.18 -9.03 10.20
C VAL A 340 4.11 -10.07 10.77
N THR A 341 4.21 -11.21 10.10
CA THR A 341 5.12 -12.33 10.41
C THR A 341 6.18 -12.42 9.33
N LEU A 342 7.43 -12.52 9.72
CA LEU A 342 8.56 -12.73 8.83
C LEU A 342 9.05 -14.17 8.96
N LEU A 343 9.10 -14.90 7.84
CA LEU A 343 9.71 -16.23 7.74
C LEU A 343 11.04 -16.10 7.00
N VAL A 344 12.13 -16.38 7.69
CA VAL A 344 13.51 -16.27 7.20
C VAL A 344 14.12 -17.64 7.10
N GLY A 345 15.11 -17.82 6.23
CA GLY A 345 15.93 -19.04 6.15
C GLY A 345 16.77 -19.05 4.89
N ASN A 346 17.84 -19.83 4.92
CA ASN A 346 18.73 -20.01 3.77
C ASN A 346 17.98 -20.58 2.54
N PRO A 347 18.48 -20.38 1.32
CA PRO A 347 18.00 -21.16 0.17
C PRO A 347 17.97 -22.66 0.48
N GLY A 348 16.95 -23.38 0.03
CA GLY A 348 16.79 -24.81 0.30
C GLY A 348 16.28 -25.16 1.71
N ALA A 349 16.04 -24.19 2.59
CA ALA A 349 15.53 -24.47 3.95
C ALA A 349 14.06 -24.93 4.00
N SER A 350 13.39 -25.12 2.88
CA SER A 350 11.98 -25.57 2.77
C SER A 350 10.94 -24.50 3.16
N LYS A 351 11.27 -23.20 3.09
CA LYS A 351 10.36 -22.09 3.42
C LYS A 351 9.08 -22.10 2.57
N SER A 352 9.23 -22.19 1.24
CA SER A 352 8.08 -22.20 0.31
C SER A 352 7.19 -23.42 0.54
N PHE A 353 7.77 -24.60 0.86
CA PHE A 353 6.98 -25.78 1.25
C PHE A 353 6.19 -25.54 2.53
N MET A 354 6.80 -24.90 3.53
CA MET A 354 6.11 -24.52 4.77
C MET A 354 4.94 -23.55 4.51
N VAL A 355 5.16 -22.56 3.65
CA VAL A 355 4.12 -21.60 3.28
C VAL A 355 3.00 -22.24 2.48
N LEU A 356 3.32 -23.03 1.44
CA LEU A 356 2.31 -23.75 0.65
C LEU A 356 1.46 -24.67 1.53
N GLN A 357 2.07 -25.43 2.44
CA GLN A 357 1.36 -26.32 3.38
C GLN A 357 0.42 -25.52 4.29
N ALA A 358 0.85 -24.37 4.81
CA ALA A 358 0.03 -23.53 5.66
C ALA A 358 -1.15 -22.92 4.90
N PHE A 359 -0.92 -22.39 3.68
CA PHE A 359 -1.99 -21.80 2.88
C PHE A 359 -2.98 -22.86 2.35
N SER A 360 -2.53 -24.08 2.07
CA SER A 360 -3.41 -25.21 1.77
C SER A 360 -4.33 -25.53 2.95
N TYR A 361 -3.77 -25.64 4.14
CA TYR A 361 -4.52 -25.89 5.38
C TYR A 361 -5.60 -24.83 5.63
N TRP A 362 -5.26 -23.52 5.51
CA TRP A 362 -6.23 -22.45 5.72
C TRP A 362 -7.29 -22.38 4.62
N GLY A 363 -6.91 -22.63 3.36
CA GLY A 363 -7.84 -22.68 2.24
C GLY A 363 -8.88 -23.79 2.40
N GLU A 364 -8.45 -24.98 2.81
CA GLU A 364 -9.34 -26.13 3.10
C GLU A 364 -10.25 -25.88 4.30
N ALA A 365 -9.76 -25.16 5.31
CA ALA A 365 -10.57 -24.72 6.45
C ALA A 365 -11.58 -23.60 6.08
N GLY A 366 -11.67 -23.20 4.81
CA GLY A 366 -12.58 -22.17 4.33
C GLY A 366 -12.16 -20.74 4.68
N LEU A 367 -10.93 -20.55 5.16
CA LEU A 367 -10.41 -19.23 5.47
C LEU A 367 -10.05 -18.50 4.18
N ARG A 368 -10.55 -17.28 4.01
CA ARG A 368 -10.11 -16.43 2.89
C ARG A 368 -8.65 -16.05 3.07
N CYS A 369 -7.79 -16.60 2.22
CA CYS A 369 -6.36 -16.31 2.20
C CYS A 369 -5.87 -16.13 0.77
N SER A 370 -4.70 -15.50 0.59
CA SER A 370 -4.08 -15.34 -0.72
C SER A 370 -2.56 -15.30 -0.59
N LEU A 371 -1.87 -16.01 -1.47
CA LEU A 371 -0.42 -16.14 -1.51
C LEU A 371 0.11 -15.60 -2.84
N TYR A 372 1.07 -14.68 -2.77
CA TYR A 372 1.81 -14.16 -3.92
C TYR A 372 3.15 -14.90 -4.03
N GLU A 373 3.33 -15.61 -5.13
CA GLU A 373 4.59 -16.25 -5.50
C GLU A 373 5.33 -15.37 -6.51
N ALA A 374 6.55 -14.99 -6.18
CA ALA A 374 7.29 -13.96 -6.92
C ALA A 374 8.44 -14.51 -7.78
N GLU A 375 8.80 -15.79 -7.67
CA GLU A 375 9.97 -16.37 -8.35
C GLU A 375 9.59 -17.34 -9.46
N GLU A 376 8.53 -18.12 -9.31
CA GLU A 376 8.15 -19.18 -10.24
C GLU A 376 6.70 -19.07 -10.70
N ASP A 377 6.35 -19.75 -11.76
CA ASP A 377 4.99 -19.73 -12.30
C ASP A 377 3.97 -20.46 -11.41
N ARG A 378 2.70 -20.19 -11.70
CA ARG A 378 1.58 -20.72 -10.94
C ARG A 378 1.51 -22.25 -10.98
N ASN A 379 1.81 -22.87 -12.12
CA ASN A 379 1.71 -24.33 -12.27
C ASN A 379 2.79 -25.02 -11.45
N PHE A 380 3.98 -24.45 -11.39
CA PHE A 380 5.07 -24.94 -10.55
C PHE A 380 4.65 -25.04 -9.08
N HIS A 381 4.00 -24.00 -8.55
CA HIS A 381 3.53 -24.00 -7.16
C HIS A 381 2.31 -24.91 -6.95
N LEU A 382 1.40 -25.00 -7.95
CA LEU A 382 0.26 -25.93 -7.88
C LEU A 382 0.72 -27.39 -7.86
N MET A 383 1.71 -27.76 -8.67
CA MET A 383 2.28 -29.11 -8.65
C MET A 383 2.93 -29.44 -7.31
N ARG A 384 3.63 -28.49 -6.68
CA ARG A 384 4.19 -28.66 -5.33
C ARG A 384 3.11 -28.84 -4.26
N ALA A 385 2.06 -28.01 -4.30
CA ALA A 385 0.94 -28.14 -3.38
C ALA A 385 0.18 -29.45 -3.57
N LEU A 386 0.01 -29.89 -4.83
CA LEU A 386 -0.58 -31.18 -5.15
C LEU A 386 0.29 -32.35 -4.66
N ALA A 387 1.61 -32.25 -4.83
CA ALA A 387 2.55 -33.23 -4.31
C ALA A 387 2.45 -33.38 -2.79
N GLN A 388 2.36 -32.27 -2.06
CA GLN A 388 2.12 -32.29 -0.61
C GLN A 388 0.79 -32.95 -0.26
N LYS A 389 -0.27 -32.61 -1.00
CA LYS A 389 -1.63 -33.06 -0.72
C LYS A 389 -1.83 -34.54 -1.03
N SER A 390 -1.25 -35.02 -2.13
CA SER A 390 -1.33 -36.43 -2.57
C SER A 390 -0.25 -37.35 -1.96
N CYS A 391 0.72 -36.76 -1.24
CA CYS A 391 1.90 -37.44 -0.72
C CYS A 391 2.75 -38.09 -1.84
N GLU A 392 2.79 -37.49 -3.03
CA GLU A 392 3.53 -37.98 -4.19
C GLU A 392 4.50 -36.90 -4.72
N SER A 393 5.73 -36.92 -4.23
CA SER A 393 6.77 -35.94 -4.62
C SER A 393 7.18 -36.06 -6.09
N GLY A 394 6.97 -37.19 -6.73
CA GLY A 394 7.25 -37.38 -8.15
C GLY A 394 6.53 -36.40 -9.07
N LEU A 395 5.41 -35.79 -8.63
CA LEU A 395 4.70 -34.76 -9.37
C LEU A 395 5.54 -33.49 -9.60
N THR A 396 6.66 -33.30 -8.89
CA THR A 396 7.59 -32.20 -9.09
C THR A 396 8.82 -32.57 -9.92
N ASP A 397 8.92 -33.83 -10.37
CA ASP A 397 10.03 -34.32 -11.17
C ASP A 397 9.60 -34.62 -12.61
N THR A 398 10.23 -33.96 -13.57
CA THR A 398 9.90 -34.11 -14.99
C THR A 398 10.21 -35.48 -15.57
N VAL A 399 11.20 -36.22 -15.01
CA VAL A 399 11.52 -37.57 -15.43
C VAL A 399 10.43 -38.51 -14.93
N TRP A 400 10.10 -38.45 -13.65
CA TRP A 400 9.03 -39.21 -13.05
C TRP A 400 7.68 -38.99 -13.77
N LEU A 401 7.34 -37.71 -14.09
CA LEU A 401 6.12 -37.38 -14.81
C LEU A 401 6.03 -38.03 -16.21
N ARG A 402 7.15 -38.13 -16.93
CA ARG A 402 7.19 -38.82 -18.23
C ARG A 402 6.95 -40.33 -18.10
N GLU A 403 7.54 -40.93 -17.06
CA GLU A 403 7.43 -42.38 -16.81
C GLU A 403 6.10 -42.76 -16.18
N ASN A 404 5.42 -41.84 -15.49
CA ASN A 404 4.20 -42.09 -14.71
C ASN A 404 3.04 -41.20 -15.14
N ALA A 405 2.93 -40.86 -16.43
CA ALA A 405 1.97 -39.88 -16.94
C ALA A 405 0.51 -40.23 -16.61
N GLU A 406 0.12 -41.51 -16.71
CA GLU A 406 -1.24 -41.97 -16.38
C GLU A 406 -1.53 -41.84 -14.88
N LYS A 407 -0.58 -42.18 -14.02
CA LYS A 407 -0.70 -42.00 -12.57
C LYS A 407 -0.81 -40.54 -12.20
N ALA A 408 0.01 -39.67 -12.81
CA ALA A 408 -0.05 -38.25 -12.60
C ALA A 408 -1.41 -37.65 -13.02
N ALA A 409 -1.93 -38.06 -14.19
CA ALA A 409 -3.25 -37.65 -14.65
C ALA A 409 -4.37 -38.08 -13.71
N GLN A 410 -4.29 -39.30 -13.17
CA GLN A 410 -5.25 -39.81 -12.19
C GLN A 410 -5.20 -38.99 -10.90
N ILE A 411 -4.00 -38.69 -10.36
CA ILE A 411 -3.86 -37.83 -9.17
C ILE A 411 -4.46 -36.42 -9.42
N ILE A 412 -4.18 -35.81 -10.57
CA ILE A 412 -4.77 -34.50 -10.92
C ILE A 412 -6.30 -34.59 -10.93
N SER A 413 -6.87 -35.68 -11.48
CA SER A 413 -8.31 -35.88 -11.51
C SER A 413 -8.90 -36.08 -10.10
N ASP A 414 -8.27 -36.90 -9.28
CA ASP A 414 -8.75 -37.23 -7.93
C ASP A 414 -8.71 -36.00 -7.00
N TYR A 415 -7.75 -35.10 -7.20
CA TYR A 415 -7.56 -33.91 -6.40
C TYR A 415 -8.07 -32.62 -7.09
N GLN A 416 -8.85 -32.73 -8.17
CA GLN A 416 -9.38 -31.57 -8.90
C GLN A 416 -10.05 -30.54 -7.99
N PRO A 417 -10.94 -30.90 -7.03
CA PRO A 417 -11.56 -29.90 -6.14
C PRO A 417 -10.54 -29.11 -5.31
N PHE A 418 -9.46 -29.77 -4.86
CA PHE A 418 -8.36 -29.12 -4.16
C PHE A 418 -7.61 -28.16 -5.08
N ILE A 419 -7.24 -28.59 -6.29
CA ILE A 419 -6.50 -27.80 -7.28
C ILE A 419 -7.30 -26.52 -7.62
N ASP A 420 -8.59 -26.66 -7.91
CA ASP A 420 -9.47 -25.54 -8.25
C ASP A 420 -9.64 -24.56 -7.07
N SER A 421 -9.73 -25.08 -5.85
CA SER A 421 -9.82 -24.26 -4.64
C SER A 421 -8.51 -23.54 -4.35
N PHE A 422 -7.41 -24.27 -4.28
CA PHE A 422 -6.09 -23.72 -3.96
C PHE A 422 -5.58 -22.79 -5.08
N GLY A 423 -5.94 -23.08 -6.33
CA GLY A 423 -5.66 -22.21 -7.45
C GLY A 423 -6.25 -20.79 -7.32
N ARG A 424 -7.31 -20.59 -6.54
CA ARG A 424 -7.84 -19.25 -6.22
C ARG A 424 -7.07 -18.54 -5.10
N VAL A 425 -6.41 -19.30 -4.25
CA VAL A 425 -5.53 -18.76 -3.19
C VAL A 425 -4.22 -18.25 -3.77
N LEU A 426 -3.70 -18.96 -4.76
CA LEU A 426 -2.38 -18.77 -5.33
C LEU A 426 -2.40 -17.71 -6.46
N TYR A 427 -1.51 -16.72 -6.35
CA TYR A 427 -1.23 -15.75 -7.39
C TYR A 427 0.27 -15.78 -7.72
N ALA A 428 0.62 -15.88 -8.98
CA ALA A 428 1.98 -15.81 -9.47
C ALA A 428 2.05 -14.84 -10.66
N SER A 429 3.11 -14.04 -10.75
CA SER A 429 3.35 -13.11 -11.85
C SER A 429 4.76 -13.37 -12.39
N PRO A 430 4.92 -14.37 -13.27
CA PRO A 430 6.24 -14.82 -13.71
C PRO A 430 6.93 -13.83 -14.67
N ASP A 431 6.16 -13.05 -15.43
CA ASP A 431 6.68 -12.27 -16.55
C ASP A 431 7.20 -10.88 -16.17
N VAL A 432 6.87 -10.38 -14.99
CA VAL A 432 7.27 -9.04 -14.53
C VAL A 432 7.61 -9.09 -13.04
N GLN A 433 8.85 -8.76 -12.72
CA GLN A 433 9.26 -8.57 -11.33
C GLN A 433 8.47 -7.41 -10.71
N PRO A 434 7.66 -7.64 -9.66
CA PRO A 434 6.85 -6.58 -9.07
C PRO A 434 7.71 -5.60 -8.28
N THR A 435 7.31 -4.32 -8.24
CA THR A 435 7.89 -3.37 -7.29
C THR A 435 7.27 -3.55 -5.90
N LEU A 436 7.94 -3.05 -4.85
CA LEU A 436 7.37 -3.05 -3.50
C LEU A 436 6.05 -2.25 -3.42
N THR A 437 5.91 -1.19 -4.22
CA THR A 437 4.67 -0.40 -4.32
C THR A 437 3.53 -1.23 -4.91
N GLN A 438 3.80 -2.00 -5.96
CA GLN A 438 2.81 -2.90 -6.56
C GLN A 438 2.39 -4.01 -5.61
N LEU A 439 3.34 -4.61 -4.87
CA LEU A 439 3.03 -5.61 -3.84
C LEU A 439 2.18 -5.05 -2.71
N ALA A 440 2.47 -3.82 -2.25
CA ALA A 440 1.64 -3.16 -1.24
C ALA A 440 0.21 -2.93 -1.73
N GLY A 441 0.03 -2.50 -2.98
CA GLY A 441 -1.28 -2.35 -3.62
C GLY A 441 -2.03 -3.69 -3.76
N TRP A 442 -1.32 -4.76 -4.13
CA TRP A 442 -1.89 -6.11 -4.19
C TRP A 442 -2.34 -6.60 -2.81
N VAL A 443 -1.52 -6.42 -1.77
CA VAL A 443 -1.88 -6.76 -0.38
C VAL A 443 -3.13 -6.01 0.05
N GLU A 444 -3.21 -4.70 -0.24
CA GLU A 444 -4.39 -3.90 0.09
C GLU A 444 -5.64 -4.39 -0.66
N ALA A 445 -5.53 -4.69 -1.94
CA ALA A 445 -6.65 -5.23 -2.74
C ALA A 445 -7.16 -6.56 -2.17
N LYS A 446 -6.26 -7.47 -1.75
CA LYS A 446 -6.65 -8.75 -1.14
C LYS A 446 -7.26 -8.57 0.25
N ALA A 447 -6.73 -7.66 1.04
CA ALA A 447 -7.30 -7.30 2.34
C ALA A 447 -8.72 -6.71 2.18
N LYS A 448 -8.94 -5.80 1.23
CA LYS A 448 -10.26 -5.26 0.83
C LYS A 448 -11.24 -6.36 0.41
N ALA A 449 -10.76 -7.38 -0.30
CA ALA A 449 -11.55 -8.55 -0.68
C ALA A 449 -11.86 -9.50 0.49
N GLY A 450 -11.45 -9.16 1.72
CA GLY A 450 -11.74 -9.90 2.94
C GLY A 450 -10.77 -11.05 3.25
N CYS A 451 -9.58 -11.08 2.63
CA CYS A 451 -8.55 -12.06 3.01
C CYS A 451 -8.09 -11.81 4.44
N ARG A 452 -8.09 -12.87 5.25
CA ARG A 452 -7.66 -12.86 6.65
C ARG A 452 -6.18 -13.15 6.80
N ILE A 453 -5.58 -13.87 5.85
CA ILE A 453 -4.14 -14.12 5.75
C ILE A 453 -3.68 -13.82 4.33
N ILE A 454 -2.58 -13.07 4.21
CA ILE A 454 -1.98 -12.70 2.93
C ILE A 454 -0.48 -13.00 3.02
N GLY A 455 0.04 -13.77 2.07
CA GLY A 455 1.45 -14.16 1.98
C GLY A 455 2.17 -13.56 0.78
N ILE A 456 3.48 -13.36 0.90
CA ILE A 456 4.40 -13.01 -0.20
C ILE A 456 5.64 -13.89 -0.07
N ASP A 457 5.94 -14.68 -1.09
CA ASP A 457 7.10 -15.60 -1.14
C ASP A 457 7.89 -15.46 -2.45
N PRO A 458 9.12 -14.97 -2.39
CA PRO A 458 9.69 -14.15 -1.33
C PRO A 458 9.54 -12.63 -1.62
N VAL A 459 9.49 -11.82 -0.57
CA VAL A 459 9.47 -10.36 -0.71
C VAL A 459 10.79 -9.80 -1.25
N THR A 460 11.88 -10.56 -1.14
CA THR A 460 13.21 -10.19 -1.66
C THR A 460 13.29 -10.19 -3.17
N ALA A 461 12.40 -10.88 -3.87
CA ALA A 461 12.30 -10.86 -5.33
C ALA A 461 11.76 -9.52 -5.87
N ALA A 462 11.12 -8.71 -5.04
CA ALA A 462 10.56 -7.44 -5.47
C ALA A 462 11.62 -6.37 -5.76
N GLU A 463 11.37 -5.57 -6.80
CA GLU A 463 12.21 -4.40 -7.14
C GLU A 463 11.98 -3.27 -6.13
N ARG A 464 13.07 -2.60 -5.75
CA ARG A 464 13.08 -1.46 -4.83
C ARG A 464 13.24 -0.16 -5.59
N GLU A 465 12.20 0.66 -5.55
CA GLU A 465 12.17 1.96 -6.22
C GLU A 465 12.98 2.98 -5.41
N GLY A 466 14.09 3.45 -5.95
CA GLY A 466 14.95 4.46 -5.32
C GLY A 466 15.85 3.87 -4.24
N ASP A 467 15.94 4.55 -3.08
CA ASP A 467 16.77 4.10 -1.97
C ASP A 467 16.12 2.88 -1.27
N ALA A 468 16.82 1.75 -1.29
CA ALA A 468 16.30 0.45 -0.87
C ALA A 468 15.76 0.45 0.57
N TRP A 469 16.45 1.13 1.51
CA TRP A 469 16.00 1.16 2.90
C TRP A 469 14.74 2.02 3.11
N VAL A 470 14.58 3.09 2.29
CA VAL A 470 13.38 3.94 2.29
C VAL A 470 12.20 3.19 1.68
N ALA A 471 12.43 2.48 0.57
CA ALA A 471 11.42 1.66 -0.09
C ALA A 471 10.90 0.55 0.84
N ASP A 472 11.81 -0.21 1.48
CA ASP A 472 11.45 -1.23 2.47
C ASP A 472 10.64 -0.64 3.64
N ALA A 473 11.06 0.51 4.19
CA ALA A 473 10.35 1.14 5.29
C ALA A 473 8.93 1.58 4.91
N LYS A 474 8.76 2.20 3.74
CA LYS A 474 7.45 2.61 3.21
C LYS A 474 6.54 1.40 2.96
N PHE A 475 7.07 0.36 2.33
CA PHE A 475 6.35 -0.89 2.08
C PHE A 475 5.83 -1.49 3.40
N LEU A 476 6.72 -1.68 4.38
CA LEU A 476 6.36 -2.28 5.66
C LEU A 476 5.38 -1.44 6.48
N GLN A 477 5.50 -0.11 6.42
CA GLN A 477 4.51 0.79 7.02
C GLN A 477 3.15 0.65 6.35
N SER A 478 3.11 0.61 5.02
CA SER A 478 1.89 0.45 4.24
C SER A 478 1.17 -0.86 4.55
N ILE A 479 1.87 -2.00 4.44
CA ILE A 479 1.25 -3.31 4.71
C ILE A 479 0.88 -3.49 6.18
N LYS A 480 1.65 -2.91 7.10
CA LYS A 480 1.30 -2.92 8.53
C LYS A 480 0.01 -2.13 8.80
N ARG A 481 -0.15 -0.98 8.16
CA ARG A 481 -1.38 -0.20 8.19
C ARG A 481 -2.54 -1.00 7.61
N THR A 482 -2.35 -1.58 6.42
CA THR A 482 -3.34 -2.46 5.77
C THR A 482 -3.75 -3.61 6.68
N ALA A 483 -2.78 -4.31 7.30
CA ALA A 483 -3.09 -5.40 8.23
C ALA A 483 -3.98 -4.94 9.41
N THR A 484 -3.71 -3.75 9.94
CA THR A 484 -4.48 -3.18 11.05
C THR A 484 -5.88 -2.77 10.62
N ASP A 485 -6.01 -2.03 9.53
CA ASP A 485 -7.27 -1.45 9.04
C ASP A 485 -8.24 -2.53 8.59
N TYR A 486 -7.74 -3.57 7.92
CA TYR A 486 -8.56 -4.68 7.40
C TYR A 486 -8.56 -5.90 8.32
N ARG A 487 -7.95 -5.82 9.52
CA ARG A 487 -7.91 -6.91 10.51
C ARG A 487 -7.41 -8.24 9.94
N CYS A 488 -6.41 -8.19 9.05
CA CYS A 488 -5.76 -9.37 8.49
C CYS A 488 -4.35 -9.59 9.06
N SER A 489 -3.75 -10.73 8.78
CA SER A 489 -2.35 -11.06 9.11
C SER A 489 -1.56 -11.21 7.82
N ILE A 490 -0.34 -10.68 7.80
CA ILE A 490 0.55 -10.73 6.63
C ILE A 490 1.77 -11.57 6.94
N ILE A 491 2.12 -12.48 6.04
CA ILE A 491 3.30 -13.33 6.12
C ILE A 491 4.25 -12.93 4.98
N LEU A 492 5.47 -12.58 5.33
CA LEU A 492 6.53 -12.27 4.37
C LEU A 492 7.62 -13.32 4.47
N VAL A 493 7.98 -13.92 3.34
CA VAL A 493 9.15 -14.80 3.24
C VAL A 493 10.34 -13.99 2.76
N THR A 494 11.50 -14.22 3.36
CA THR A 494 12.74 -13.52 2.98
C THR A 494 13.95 -14.45 3.12
N HIS A 495 15.07 -14.02 2.55
CA HIS A 495 16.35 -14.68 2.67
C HIS A 495 17.28 -13.93 3.64
N PRO A 496 18.32 -14.55 4.20
CA PRO A 496 19.40 -13.81 4.85
C PRO A 496 20.24 -13.05 3.81
N ILE A 497 21.00 -12.06 4.28
CA ILE A 497 21.91 -11.25 3.44
C ILE A 497 22.96 -12.15 2.77
N LYS A 498 23.43 -13.16 3.48
CA LYS A 498 24.35 -14.22 3.01
C LYS A 498 23.92 -15.53 3.66
N ALA A 499 24.30 -16.66 3.08
CA ALA A 499 24.13 -17.94 3.75
C ALA A 499 24.87 -17.91 5.10
N VAL A 500 24.14 -18.18 6.18
CA VAL A 500 24.67 -18.11 7.55
C VAL A 500 24.51 -19.45 8.25
N SER A 501 25.45 -19.75 9.13
CA SER A 501 25.44 -20.96 9.95
C SER A 501 24.56 -20.87 11.20
N PHE A 502 24.23 -19.64 11.66
CA PHE A 502 23.40 -19.43 12.82
C PHE A 502 22.31 -18.39 12.54
N PRO A 503 21.05 -18.65 12.97
CA PRO A 503 19.96 -17.71 12.89
C PRO A 503 20.21 -16.48 13.77
N ASP A 504 20.30 -15.29 13.15
CA ASP A 504 20.44 -14.03 13.86
C ASP A 504 19.65 -12.91 13.16
N LEU A 505 19.07 -12.01 13.96
CA LEU A 505 18.28 -10.89 13.43
C LEU A 505 19.10 -9.98 12.52
N SER A 506 20.40 -9.79 12.79
CA SER A 506 21.28 -8.93 11.98
C SER A 506 21.54 -9.47 10.56
N GLN A 507 21.24 -10.74 10.32
CA GLN A 507 21.47 -11.41 9.04
C GLN A 507 20.27 -11.39 8.10
N ILE A 508 19.15 -10.78 8.50
CA ILE A 508 17.95 -10.72 7.67
C ILE A 508 18.19 -9.77 6.50
N ALA A 509 17.91 -10.24 5.27
CA ALA A 509 17.99 -9.41 4.08
C ALA A 509 16.90 -8.32 4.10
N GLY A 510 17.25 -7.14 3.61
CA GLY A 510 16.43 -5.95 3.67
C GLY A 510 16.86 -4.99 4.78
N SER A 511 16.08 -3.95 4.99
CA SER A 511 16.41 -2.93 5.99
C SER A 511 16.02 -3.36 7.41
N ALA A 512 16.54 -2.66 8.42
CA ALA A 512 16.11 -2.81 9.83
C ALA A 512 14.59 -2.65 10.02
N ALA A 513 13.88 -2.12 9.03
CA ALA A 513 12.43 -2.01 9.02
C ALA A 513 11.74 -3.38 9.14
N TYR A 514 12.26 -4.44 8.49
CA TYR A 514 11.71 -5.79 8.60
C TYR A 514 11.69 -6.28 10.05
N GLN A 515 12.77 -6.05 10.79
CA GLN A 515 12.82 -6.40 12.22
C GLN A 515 11.91 -5.52 13.06
N ARG A 516 11.81 -4.23 12.73
CA ARG A 516 11.03 -3.24 13.51
C ARG A 516 9.53 -3.47 13.37
N PHE A 517 9.03 -3.66 12.14
CA PHE A 517 7.60 -3.72 11.86
C PHE A 517 6.99 -5.12 12.00
N SER A 518 7.78 -6.21 11.92
CA SER A 518 7.27 -7.56 12.16
C SER A 518 7.02 -7.81 13.65
N GLN A 519 5.87 -8.38 13.98
CA GLN A 519 5.51 -8.82 15.33
C GLN A 519 6.11 -10.17 15.66
N THR A 520 6.24 -11.04 14.67
CA THR A 520 6.84 -12.37 14.78
C THR A 520 7.92 -12.53 13.72
N ILE A 521 9.05 -13.11 14.11
CA ILE A 521 10.16 -13.46 13.20
C ILE A 521 10.53 -14.90 13.48
N LEU A 522 10.36 -15.72 12.47
CA LEU A 522 10.67 -17.15 12.44
C LEU A 522 11.86 -17.36 11.52
N TRP A 523 12.79 -18.21 11.95
CA TRP A 523 13.89 -18.62 11.11
C TRP A 523 13.86 -20.14 10.94
N LEU A 524 13.64 -20.59 9.71
CA LEU A 524 13.68 -22.00 9.36
C LEU A 524 15.11 -22.38 8.96
N GLU A 525 15.73 -23.21 9.78
CA GLU A 525 17.07 -23.78 9.58
C GLU A 525 16.95 -25.18 8.99
N SER A 526 17.70 -25.45 7.91
CA SER A 526 17.92 -26.78 7.36
C SER A 526 19.25 -27.32 7.86
N HIS A 527 19.28 -28.56 8.26
CA HIS A 527 20.48 -29.28 8.67
C HIS A 527 20.33 -30.77 8.39
N ASP A 528 21.45 -31.50 8.46
CA ASP A 528 21.41 -32.94 8.41
C ASP A 528 20.62 -33.50 9.60
N GLU A 529 20.20 -34.78 9.49
CA GLU A 529 19.48 -35.43 10.58
C GLU A 529 20.30 -35.36 11.87
N LYS A 530 19.73 -34.73 12.90
CA LYS A 530 20.35 -34.64 14.22
C LYS A 530 19.34 -35.02 15.30
N GLU A 531 19.82 -35.63 16.36
CA GLU A 531 19.03 -35.96 17.54
C GLU A 531 19.06 -34.80 18.55
N SER A 532 17.91 -34.44 19.08
CA SER A 532 17.77 -33.45 20.16
C SER A 532 16.75 -33.93 21.18
N LYS A 533 16.87 -33.48 22.43
CA LYS A 533 15.80 -33.68 23.42
C LYS A 533 14.61 -32.79 23.06
N VAL A 534 13.51 -33.41 22.63
CA VAL A 534 12.29 -32.72 22.20
C VAL A 534 11.19 -32.99 23.23
N LYS A 535 10.54 -31.90 23.68
CA LYS A 535 9.39 -31.94 24.57
C LYS A 535 8.10 -31.88 23.75
N THR A 536 7.25 -32.86 23.97
CA THR A 536 5.88 -32.97 23.41
C THR A 536 4.85 -32.96 24.53
N ALA A 537 3.57 -33.12 24.20
CA ALA A 537 2.49 -33.33 25.18
C ALA A 537 2.67 -34.65 25.96
N LEU A 538 3.31 -35.66 25.38
CA LEU A 538 3.54 -36.99 25.97
C LEU A 538 4.81 -37.07 26.83
N GLY A 539 5.65 -36.03 26.82
CA GLY A 539 6.90 -36.04 27.58
C GLY A 539 8.09 -35.50 26.81
N THR A 540 9.29 -35.78 27.30
CA THR A 540 10.55 -35.37 26.65
C THR A 540 11.34 -36.62 26.25
N ALA A 541 11.72 -36.72 24.99
CA ALA A 541 12.49 -37.83 24.43
C ALA A 541 13.56 -37.33 23.45
N PRO A 542 14.65 -38.11 23.26
CA PRO A 542 15.53 -37.95 22.11
C PRO A 542 14.73 -38.11 20.83
N THR A 543 14.85 -37.17 19.90
CA THR A 543 14.07 -37.20 18.66
C THR A 543 14.93 -36.66 17.51
N GLY A 544 15.04 -37.47 16.44
CA GLY A 544 15.67 -37.08 15.19
C GLY A 544 14.85 -36.02 14.47
N HIS A 545 15.52 -35.05 13.86
CA HIS A 545 14.89 -34.00 13.06
C HIS A 545 15.90 -33.40 12.09
N ASN A 546 15.42 -32.85 10.98
CA ASN A 546 16.26 -32.24 9.94
C ASN A 546 15.93 -30.76 9.66
N ARG A 547 14.98 -30.20 10.38
CA ARG A 547 14.63 -28.77 10.34
C ARG A 547 14.42 -28.25 11.75
N THR A 548 14.81 -26.99 11.96
CA THR A 548 14.56 -26.29 13.22
C THR A 548 13.93 -24.92 12.93
N VAL A 549 12.79 -24.63 13.53
CA VAL A 549 12.22 -23.28 13.54
C VAL A 549 12.68 -22.55 14.79
N HIS A 550 13.49 -21.50 14.60
CA HIS A 550 13.90 -20.58 15.66
C HIS A 550 12.90 -19.44 15.75
N ILE A 551 12.35 -19.23 16.93
CA ILE A 551 11.45 -18.10 17.22
C ILE A 551 12.31 -16.91 17.68
N LEU A 552 12.78 -16.10 16.72
CA LEU A 552 13.67 -14.97 17.01
C LEU A 552 12.91 -13.79 17.63
N LYS A 553 11.63 -13.65 17.33
CA LYS A 553 10.75 -12.62 17.87
C LYS A 553 9.31 -13.14 17.96
N ALA A 554 8.64 -12.86 19.07
CA ALA A 554 7.22 -13.18 19.28
C ALA A 554 6.60 -12.15 20.24
N ARG A 555 6.09 -11.03 19.73
CA ARG A 555 5.52 -9.96 20.58
C ARG A 555 4.23 -10.38 21.27
N ASN A 556 3.44 -11.24 20.63
CA ASN A 556 2.12 -11.67 21.10
C ASN A 556 2.17 -13.00 21.87
N GLY A 557 3.26 -13.75 21.70
CA GLY A 557 3.46 -15.07 22.30
C GLY A 557 4.61 -15.10 23.30
N ARG A 558 4.78 -16.27 23.92
CA ARG A 558 5.85 -16.51 24.93
C ARG A 558 7.04 -17.30 24.37
N GLY A 559 7.08 -17.48 23.04
CA GLY A 559 8.05 -18.38 22.39
C GLY A 559 9.38 -17.74 22.00
N MET A 560 9.61 -16.45 22.25
CA MET A 560 10.86 -15.78 21.88
C MET A 560 12.08 -16.50 22.47
N GLY A 561 13.06 -16.82 21.59
CA GLY A 561 14.27 -17.56 21.94
C GLY A 561 14.09 -19.07 22.05
N LEU A 562 12.90 -19.60 21.84
CA LEU A 562 12.62 -21.03 21.76
C LEU A 562 12.87 -21.57 20.35
N ARG A 563 13.04 -22.90 20.27
CA ARG A 563 13.27 -23.63 19.02
C ARG A 563 12.30 -24.80 18.93
N LEU A 564 11.73 -25.01 17.75
CA LEU A 564 10.85 -26.14 17.45
C LEU A 564 11.55 -27.09 16.47
N ALA A 565 11.51 -28.38 16.76
CA ALA A 565 12.00 -29.43 15.88
C ALA A 565 10.94 -29.79 14.85
N TYR A 566 11.35 -29.94 13.61
CA TYR A 566 10.52 -30.36 12.49
C TYR A 566 11.22 -31.46 11.71
N GLN A 567 10.43 -32.34 11.16
CA GLN A 567 10.87 -33.29 10.13
C GLN A 567 10.33 -32.82 8.78
N PHE A 568 11.23 -32.54 7.86
CA PHE A 568 10.87 -32.36 6.46
C PHE A 568 10.95 -33.72 5.78
N ASP A 569 9.81 -34.17 5.27
CA ASP A 569 9.70 -35.41 4.50
C ASP A 569 9.82 -35.06 3.00
N SER A 570 10.91 -35.50 2.38
CA SER A 570 11.17 -35.29 0.95
C SER A 570 10.27 -36.11 0.03
N GLY A 571 9.70 -37.20 0.51
CA GLY A 571 8.72 -38.02 -0.24
C GLY A 571 7.35 -37.36 -0.30
N GLN A 572 7.00 -36.57 0.70
CA GLN A 572 5.73 -35.84 0.80
C GLN A 572 5.88 -34.35 0.62
N LEU A 573 7.11 -33.84 0.54
CA LEU A 573 7.44 -32.39 0.50
C LEU A 573 6.78 -31.56 1.63
N SER A 574 6.58 -32.20 2.80
CA SER A 574 5.84 -31.63 3.93
C SER A 574 6.69 -31.50 5.19
N LEU A 575 6.32 -30.55 6.07
CA LEU A 575 6.94 -30.37 7.37
C LEU A 575 6.00 -30.86 8.48
N ASN A 576 6.53 -31.74 9.33
CA ASN A 576 5.86 -32.25 10.50
C ASN A 576 6.49 -31.67 11.77
N GLU A 577 5.69 -31.02 12.62
CA GLU A 577 6.14 -30.49 13.90
C GLU A 577 6.35 -31.63 14.89
N LEU A 578 7.54 -31.71 15.47
CA LEU A 578 7.89 -32.77 16.43
C LEU A 578 7.83 -32.25 17.88
N GLY A 579 7.97 -30.96 18.10
CA GLY A 579 7.84 -30.36 19.42
C GLY A 579 8.96 -29.38 19.79
N LEU A 580 9.02 -29.01 21.06
CA LEU A 580 9.95 -27.99 21.58
C LEU A 580 11.34 -28.60 21.85
N VAL A 581 12.36 -28.02 21.21
CA VAL A 581 13.77 -28.41 21.47
C VAL A 581 14.20 -27.87 22.85
N MET A 582 14.56 -28.79 23.73
CA MET A 582 15.05 -28.43 25.07
C MET A 582 16.49 -27.92 25.00
N LYS A 583 16.79 -26.85 25.79
CA LYS A 583 18.18 -26.41 25.95
C LYS A 583 18.96 -27.50 26.67
N GLU A 584 20.10 -27.90 26.12
CA GLU A 584 21.06 -28.68 26.86
C GLU A 584 21.54 -27.85 28.05
N LYS A 585 21.49 -28.42 29.26
CA LYS A 585 22.16 -27.82 30.40
C LYS A 585 23.66 -27.87 30.11
N ARG A 586 24.27 -26.71 29.85
CA ARG A 586 25.72 -26.60 29.85
C ARG A 586 26.28 -26.91 31.23
#